data_4c3d22f82b68a1ffbea717af5bf1075e
#
_entry.id   4c3d22f82b68a1ffbea717af5bf1075e
#
_cell.length_a   1.000
_cell.length_b   1.000
_cell.length_c   1.000
_cell.angle_alpha   90.00
_cell.angle_beta   90.00
_cell.angle_gamma   90.00
#
_symmetry.space_group_name_H-M   'P 1'
#
loop_
_entity.id
_entity.type
_entity.pdbx_description
1 polymer ?
#
loop_
_entity_poly.entity_id
_entity_poly.type
_entity_poly.pdbx_seq_one_letter_code
_entity_poly.pdbx_strand_id
1 'polypeptide(L)'
;MTSLSVFIDVPKASKLKDEEQEEAFLKDRDRGKIFLGQKVFLSDNGLPWVPLPVKKVFLQILNDPTRNYEDMPTGGTPEFLRGVTELALGINSKAILENRAGGIQTAGSTGAFRVGIEFLSQWYSLNPKMSVCIPHPDCDFYSETFEAVDVTSIYHYQVWDSKNGNPAISEMLADLETSPDYSIVKKNMFPFFHLKDQGLSSGDVDIDAWPLRHFVAEDFELFCAQSFSASFGLYGESVGCLLVVMRSNGALISVRSQMECLVLGKWSTPAATGARVVATVLNNPTLHEEWKENLKMAAKRLMVIREKMREKLRLLETLRSWNQITEQSGLFTYLGLTKDQVDFLAKRNHIYLPKSGQINISSLNVNNIHYIAQCISDVTLNDKR
;
A
#
# COMPACT_ATOMS: atom_id res chain seq x y z
N MET A 1 -28.55 -18.32 38.90
CA MET A 1 -27.47 -17.34 38.84
C MET A 1 -26.92 -17.38 37.41
N THR A 2 -27.18 -16.36 36.62
CA THR A 2 -26.56 -16.24 35.31
C THR A 2 -25.08 -15.92 35.55
N SER A 3 -24.19 -16.83 35.18
CA SER A 3 -22.76 -16.59 35.31
C SER A 3 -22.37 -15.42 34.38
N LEU A 4 -21.84 -14.36 34.96
CA LEU A 4 -21.26 -13.25 34.18
C LEU A 4 -20.13 -13.81 33.30
N SER A 5 -20.03 -13.30 32.05
CA SER A 5 -18.93 -13.68 31.17
C SER A 5 -17.58 -13.32 31.79
N VAL A 6 -16.59 -14.19 31.66
CA VAL A 6 -15.18 -13.90 32.03
C VAL A 6 -14.57 -12.76 31.24
N PHE A 7 -15.19 -12.35 30.11
CA PHE A 7 -14.79 -11.27 29.23
C PHE A 7 -15.65 -10.01 29.39
N ILE A 8 -16.36 -9.85 30.52
CA ILE A 8 -17.30 -8.73 30.71
C ILE A 8 -16.61 -7.36 30.64
N ASP A 9 -15.35 -7.30 31.02
CA ASP A 9 -14.56 -6.07 31.08
C ASP A 9 -13.78 -5.78 29.79
N VAL A 10 -13.93 -6.63 28.75
CA VAL A 10 -13.27 -6.39 27.45
C VAL A 10 -13.95 -5.21 26.75
N PRO A 11 -13.24 -4.08 26.53
CA PRO A 11 -13.82 -2.93 25.86
C PRO A 11 -14.02 -3.25 24.37
N LYS A 12 -15.02 -2.64 23.74
CA LYS A 12 -15.14 -2.67 22.29
C LYS A 12 -13.95 -1.93 21.69
N ALA A 13 -13.33 -2.51 20.67
CA ALA A 13 -12.30 -1.82 19.90
C ALA A 13 -12.85 -0.50 19.32
N SER A 14 -12.00 0.53 19.29
CA SER A 14 -12.31 1.76 18.56
C SER A 14 -12.39 1.42 17.06
N LYS A 15 -13.33 2.04 16.37
CA LYS A 15 -13.40 1.91 14.91
C LYS A 15 -12.21 2.64 14.26
N LEU A 16 -11.68 2.07 13.19
CA LEU A 16 -10.74 2.79 12.35
C LEU A 16 -11.43 4.04 11.76
N LYS A 17 -10.72 5.14 11.69
CA LYS A 17 -11.27 6.44 11.22
C LYS A 17 -11.90 6.36 9.83
N ASP A 18 -11.36 5.52 8.96
CA ASP A 18 -11.86 5.34 7.59
C ASP A 18 -13.14 4.49 7.54
N GLU A 19 -13.36 3.58 8.51
CA GLU A 19 -14.53 2.72 8.58
C GLU A 19 -15.82 3.49 8.87
N GLU A 20 -15.73 4.65 9.52
CA GLU A 20 -16.90 5.49 9.81
C GLU A 20 -17.61 5.96 8.53
N GLN A 21 -16.84 6.36 7.51
CA GLN A 21 -17.39 6.85 6.25
C GLN A 21 -17.95 5.70 5.39
N GLU A 22 -17.30 4.54 5.43
CA GLU A 22 -17.79 3.34 4.75
C GLU A 22 -19.09 2.84 5.39
N GLU A 23 -19.16 2.83 6.72
CA GLU A 23 -20.39 2.46 7.45
C GLU A 23 -21.53 3.46 7.19
N ALA A 24 -21.23 4.75 7.14
CA ALA A 24 -22.20 5.77 6.81
C ALA A 24 -22.73 5.58 5.38
N PHE A 25 -21.85 5.32 4.42
CA PHE A 25 -22.22 4.95 3.05
C PHE A 25 -23.13 3.72 3.00
N LEU A 26 -22.80 2.66 3.74
CA LEU A 26 -23.60 1.44 3.76
C LEU A 26 -25.00 1.65 4.35
N LYS A 27 -25.13 2.51 5.36
CA LYS A 27 -26.41 2.85 6.01
C LYS A 27 -27.29 3.80 5.20
N ASP A 28 -26.69 4.57 4.32
CA ASP A 28 -27.42 5.51 3.46
C ASP A 28 -28.32 4.74 2.48
N ARG A 29 -29.57 5.20 2.33
CA ARG A 29 -30.58 4.60 1.45
C ARG A 29 -30.71 5.32 0.11
N ASP A 30 -29.96 6.42 -0.07
CA ASP A 30 -29.97 7.14 -1.33
C ASP A 30 -29.41 6.27 -2.47
N ARG A 31 -30.11 6.25 -3.60
CA ARG A 31 -29.71 5.43 -4.76
C ARG A 31 -28.55 6.03 -5.55
N GLY A 32 -28.33 7.33 -5.43
CA GLY A 32 -27.26 8.06 -6.08
C GLY A 32 -25.99 8.19 -5.22
N LYS A 33 -25.93 7.54 -4.06
CA LYS A 33 -24.77 7.59 -3.16
C LYS A 33 -23.49 7.08 -3.83
N ILE A 34 -22.38 7.75 -3.55
CA ILE A 34 -21.08 7.45 -4.14
C ILE A 34 -20.04 7.27 -3.03
N PHE A 35 -19.21 6.22 -3.14
CA PHE A 35 -18.09 6.00 -2.24
C PHE A 35 -16.77 6.14 -2.99
N LEU A 36 -15.97 7.14 -2.60
CA LEU A 36 -14.67 7.45 -3.21
C LEU A 36 -13.48 6.90 -2.41
N GLY A 37 -13.74 6.28 -1.25
CA GLY A 37 -12.73 5.68 -0.37
C GLY A 37 -12.41 4.21 -0.69
N GLN A 38 -12.79 3.70 -1.84
CA GLN A 38 -12.53 2.31 -2.25
C GLN A 38 -11.04 1.99 -2.18
N LYS A 39 -10.68 0.85 -1.58
CA LYS A 39 -9.29 0.39 -1.49
C LYS A 39 -8.83 -0.41 -2.72
N VAL A 40 -9.75 -0.79 -3.59
CA VAL A 40 -9.51 -1.58 -4.81
C VAL A 40 -9.38 -0.69 -6.03
N PHE A 41 -8.51 -1.06 -6.97
CA PHE A 41 -8.47 -0.44 -8.28
C PHE A 41 -9.72 -0.83 -9.08
N LEU A 42 -10.49 0.17 -9.54
CA LEU A 42 -11.73 -0.04 -10.27
C LEU A 42 -11.56 0.19 -11.77
N SER A 43 -12.21 -0.65 -12.58
CA SER A 43 -12.34 -0.47 -14.02
C SER A 43 -13.34 0.65 -14.36
N ASP A 44 -13.48 1.00 -15.65
CA ASP A 44 -14.44 2.01 -16.12
C ASP A 44 -15.90 1.68 -15.77
N ASN A 45 -16.20 0.41 -15.58
CA ASN A 45 -17.52 -0.08 -15.19
C ASN A 45 -17.73 -0.11 -13.65
N GLY A 46 -16.78 0.41 -12.87
CA GLY A 46 -16.86 0.41 -11.41
C GLY A 46 -16.64 -0.96 -10.76
N LEU A 47 -16.13 -1.94 -11.50
CA LEU A 47 -15.82 -3.28 -10.99
C LEU A 47 -14.32 -3.39 -10.66
N PRO A 48 -13.93 -4.24 -9.69
CA PRO A 48 -12.52 -4.51 -9.41
C PRO A 48 -11.76 -4.93 -10.67
N TRP A 49 -10.65 -4.24 -10.93
CA TRP A 49 -9.80 -4.52 -12.08
C TRP A 49 -8.83 -5.66 -11.77
N VAL A 50 -8.67 -6.57 -12.73
CA VAL A 50 -7.69 -7.64 -12.68
C VAL A 50 -7.01 -7.71 -14.04
N PRO A 51 -5.66 -7.72 -14.13
CA PRO A 51 -4.93 -7.87 -15.39
C PRO A 51 -5.33 -9.15 -16.14
N LEU A 52 -5.40 -9.07 -17.46
CA LEU A 52 -5.82 -10.20 -18.28
C LEU A 52 -4.91 -11.44 -18.10
N PRO A 53 -3.56 -11.35 -18.08
CA PRO A 53 -2.70 -12.50 -17.84
C PRO A 53 -2.94 -13.14 -16.48
N VAL A 54 -3.24 -12.34 -15.44
CA VAL A 54 -3.58 -12.84 -14.11
C VAL A 54 -4.87 -13.68 -14.16
N LYS A 55 -5.92 -13.20 -14.82
CA LYS A 55 -7.16 -13.97 -15.01
C LYS A 55 -6.93 -15.30 -15.74
N LYS A 56 -6.14 -15.28 -16.82
CA LYS A 56 -5.78 -16.48 -17.60
C LYS A 56 -5.09 -17.52 -16.72
N VAL A 57 -4.05 -17.09 -15.99
CA VAL A 57 -3.26 -17.98 -15.11
C VAL A 57 -4.11 -18.49 -13.95
N PHE A 58 -4.96 -17.66 -13.36
CA PHE A 58 -5.85 -18.07 -12.27
C PHE A 58 -6.78 -19.21 -12.72
N LEU A 59 -7.42 -19.05 -13.89
CA LEU A 59 -8.25 -20.11 -14.48
C LEU A 59 -7.47 -21.37 -14.83
N GLN A 60 -6.25 -21.23 -15.35
CA GLN A 60 -5.38 -22.36 -15.63
C GLN A 60 -5.07 -23.15 -14.35
N ILE A 61 -4.69 -22.48 -13.26
CA ILE A 61 -4.39 -23.10 -11.98
C ILE A 61 -5.61 -23.81 -11.38
N LEU A 62 -6.81 -23.21 -11.50
CA LEU A 62 -8.04 -23.82 -10.98
C LEU A 62 -8.45 -25.06 -11.74
N ASN A 63 -8.15 -25.13 -13.04
CA ASN A 63 -8.49 -26.26 -13.91
C ASN A 63 -7.34 -27.30 -14.02
N ASP A 64 -6.24 -27.14 -13.32
CA ASP A 64 -5.12 -28.07 -13.34
C ASP A 64 -5.47 -29.34 -12.52
N PRO A 65 -5.65 -30.51 -13.16
CA PRO A 65 -6.00 -31.75 -12.45
C PRO A 65 -4.85 -32.29 -11.61
N THR A 66 -3.64 -31.81 -11.83
CA THR A 66 -2.44 -32.22 -11.07
C THR A 66 -2.15 -31.29 -9.89
N ARG A 67 -3.03 -30.33 -9.62
CA ARG A 67 -2.87 -29.35 -8.56
C ARG A 67 -2.68 -30.01 -7.20
N ASN A 68 -1.54 -29.76 -6.58
CA ASN A 68 -1.26 -30.17 -5.22
C ASN A 68 -1.97 -29.22 -4.21
N TYR A 69 -2.63 -29.80 -3.22
CA TYR A 69 -3.32 -29.11 -2.11
C TYR A 69 -2.59 -29.25 -0.78
N GLU A 70 -1.36 -29.76 -0.81
CA GLU A 70 -0.51 -29.82 0.38
C GLU A 70 -0.11 -28.43 0.87
N ASP A 71 0.35 -28.38 2.11
CA ASP A 71 0.87 -27.16 2.72
C ASP A 71 2.05 -26.60 1.94
N MET A 72 2.08 -25.28 1.85
CA MET A 72 3.22 -24.58 1.26
C MET A 72 4.40 -24.55 2.25
N PRO A 73 5.65 -24.43 1.77
CA PRO A 73 6.76 -24.10 2.65
C PRO A 73 6.47 -22.82 3.44
N THR A 74 6.80 -22.80 4.72
CA THR A 74 6.52 -21.66 5.62
C THR A 74 7.03 -20.33 5.07
N GLY A 75 8.20 -20.33 4.44
CA GLY A 75 8.77 -19.13 3.80
C GLY A 75 8.20 -18.81 2.41
N GLY A 76 7.35 -19.67 1.83
CA GLY A 76 6.87 -19.59 0.45
C GLY A 76 7.69 -20.40 -0.54
N THR A 77 7.21 -20.54 -1.78
CA THR A 77 7.93 -21.33 -2.80
C THR A 77 9.12 -20.58 -3.39
N PRO A 78 10.19 -21.33 -3.79
CA PRO A 78 11.35 -20.73 -4.44
C PRO A 78 11.01 -19.92 -5.70
N GLU A 79 10.05 -20.37 -6.50
CA GLU A 79 9.61 -19.70 -7.73
C GLU A 79 8.94 -18.36 -7.45
N PHE A 80 8.10 -18.31 -6.40
CA PHE A 80 7.48 -17.06 -5.96
C PHE A 80 8.54 -16.08 -5.44
N LEU A 81 9.39 -16.55 -4.52
CA LEU A 81 10.42 -15.71 -3.89
C LEU A 81 11.41 -15.14 -4.90
N ARG A 82 11.83 -15.97 -5.88
CA ARG A 82 12.69 -15.50 -6.98
C ARG A 82 12.00 -14.40 -7.78
N GLY A 83 10.80 -14.65 -8.31
CA GLY A 83 10.11 -13.71 -9.17
C GLY A 83 9.85 -12.36 -8.48
N VAL A 84 9.43 -12.35 -7.22
CA VAL A 84 9.16 -11.11 -6.48
C VAL A 84 10.43 -10.37 -6.06
N THR A 85 11.52 -11.09 -5.80
CA THR A 85 12.83 -10.48 -5.52
C THR A 85 13.41 -9.83 -6.77
N GLU A 86 13.36 -10.52 -7.92
CA GLU A 86 13.79 -9.98 -9.21
C GLU A 86 12.95 -8.78 -9.66
N LEU A 87 11.64 -8.82 -9.43
CA LEU A 87 10.73 -7.69 -9.71
C LEU A 87 11.12 -6.44 -8.91
N ALA A 88 11.39 -6.60 -7.62
CA ALA A 88 11.74 -5.47 -6.75
C ALA A 88 13.13 -4.91 -7.05
N LEU A 89 14.13 -5.78 -7.12
CA LEU A 89 15.54 -5.37 -7.17
C LEU A 89 16.11 -5.27 -8.58
N GLY A 90 15.47 -5.89 -9.56
CA GLY A 90 16.02 -6.11 -10.89
C GLY A 90 16.94 -7.34 -10.92
N ILE A 91 16.85 -8.13 -12.00
CA ILE A 91 17.58 -9.41 -12.16
C ILE A 91 19.10 -9.26 -12.05
N ASN A 92 19.65 -8.11 -12.42
CA ASN A 92 21.08 -7.81 -12.36
C ASN A 92 21.53 -7.14 -11.05
N SER A 93 20.66 -7.09 -10.04
CA SER A 93 21.02 -6.53 -8.74
C SER A 93 22.19 -7.28 -8.12
N LYS A 94 23.23 -6.54 -7.69
CA LYS A 94 24.39 -7.09 -6.99
C LYS A 94 23.99 -7.92 -5.77
N ALA A 95 22.94 -7.48 -5.04
CA ALA A 95 22.44 -8.21 -3.89
C ALA A 95 21.87 -9.59 -4.24
N ILE A 96 21.26 -9.74 -5.42
CA ILE A 96 20.79 -11.05 -5.95
C ILE A 96 22.00 -11.90 -6.37
N LEU A 97 22.90 -11.35 -7.16
CA LEU A 97 24.07 -12.07 -7.69
C LEU A 97 25.00 -12.59 -6.58
N GLU A 98 25.08 -11.86 -5.46
CA GLU A 98 25.86 -12.23 -4.28
C GLU A 98 25.08 -13.09 -3.27
N ASN A 99 23.85 -13.51 -3.58
CA ASN A 99 22.95 -14.28 -2.71
C ASN A 99 22.74 -13.63 -1.33
N ARG A 100 22.64 -12.31 -1.27
CA ARG A 100 22.40 -11.54 -0.03
C ARG A 100 21.02 -10.86 -0.01
N ALA A 101 20.18 -11.14 -1.00
CA ALA A 101 18.78 -10.74 -1.05
C ALA A 101 17.87 -11.96 -1.20
N GLY A 102 16.72 -11.89 -0.54
CA GLY A 102 15.67 -12.91 -0.60
C GLY A 102 14.47 -12.45 0.19
N GLY A 103 13.47 -13.31 0.34
CA GLY A 103 12.26 -12.92 1.06
C GLY A 103 11.58 -14.10 1.74
N ILE A 104 10.46 -13.79 2.37
CA ILE A 104 9.47 -14.76 2.83
C ILE A 104 8.09 -14.31 2.36
N GLN A 105 7.28 -15.27 1.95
CA GLN A 105 5.88 -15.00 1.58
C GLN A 105 5.06 -14.69 2.83
N THR A 106 4.15 -13.72 2.71
CA THR A 106 3.34 -13.22 3.82
C THR A 106 1.87 -13.02 3.42
N ALA A 107 1.00 -12.85 4.41
CA ALA A 107 -0.39 -12.48 4.21
C ALA A 107 -0.48 -10.99 3.82
N GLY A 108 -0.22 -10.67 2.56
CA GLY A 108 -0.16 -9.31 2.03
C GLY A 108 1.02 -8.50 2.58
N SER A 109 1.08 -7.22 2.22
CA SER A 109 2.10 -6.31 2.77
C SER A 109 1.88 -6.00 4.25
N THR A 110 0.64 -6.08 4.76
CA THR A 110 0.34 -5.94 6.18
C THR A 110 1.03 -7.03 6.99
N GLY A 111 0.93 -8.29 6.56
CA GLY A 111 1.64 -9.40 7.17
C GLY A 111 3.16 -9.25 7.06
N ALA A 112 3.66 -8.76 5.90
CA ALA A 112 5.08 -8.50 5.71
C ALA A 112 5.57 -7.43 6.69
N PHE A 113 4.84 -6.33 6.80
CA PHE A 113 5.18 -5.25 7.72
C PHE A 113 5.19 -5.73 9.16
N ARG A 114 4.14 -6.47 9.57
CA ARG A 114 4.05 -7.01 10.93
C ARG A 114 5.20 -7.95 11.28
N VAL A 115 5.54 -8.90 10.41
CA VAL A 115 6.68 -9.81 10.63
C VAL A 115 7.99 -9.03 10.70
N GLY A 116 8.18 -8.04 9.82
CA GLY A 116 9.40 -7.23 9.81
C GLY A 116 9.61 -6.42 11.09
N ILE A 117 8.58 -5.76 11.61
CA ILE A 117 8.71 -4.98 12.84
C ILE A 117 8.84 -5.85 14.09
N GLU A 118 8.19 -7.00 14.15
CA GLU A 118 8.41 -7.95 15.25
C GLU A 118 9.84 -8.48 15.24
N PHE A 119 10.37 -8.81 14.07
CA PHE A 119 11.78 -9.17 13.94
C PHE A 119 12.70 -8.05 14.43
N LEU A 120 12.47 -6.81 13.97
CA LEU A 120 13.26 -5.66 14.39
C LEU A 120 13.15 -5.41 15.90
N SER A 121 11.96 -5.54 16.47
CA SER A 121 11.73 -5.40 17.92
C SER A 121 12.55 -6.41 18.74
N GLN A 122 12.72 -7.63 18.22
CA GLN A 122 13.45 -8.70 18.92
C GLN A 122 14.97 -8.63 18.72
N TRP A 123 15.43 -8.25 17.53
CA TRP A 123 16.82 -8.43 17.11
C TRP A 123 17.56 -7.15 16.75
N TYR A 124 16.85 -6.04 16.48
CA TYR A 124 17.48 -4.75 16.16
C TYR A 124 17.79 -3.99 17.46
N SER A 125 18.73 -4.51 18.24
CA SER A 125 19.05 -3.96 19.56
C SER A 125 20.38 -3.24 19.60
N LEU A 126 20.46 -2.06 19.00
CA LEU A 126 21.54 -1.12 19.32
C LEU A 126 21.14 -0.13 20.43
N ASN A 127 19.87 -0.15 20.89
CA ASN A 127 19.38 0.72 21.95
C ASN A 127 18.19 0.10 22.68
N PRO A 128 18.05 0.26 24.03
CA PRO A 128 16.94 -0.30 24.80
C PRO A 128 15.55 0.23 24.43
N LYS A 129 15.44 1.23 23.54
CA LYS A 129 14.17 1.72 22.99
C LYS A 129 14.32 1.96 21.50
N MET A 130 13.79 1.05 20.69
CA MET A 130 13.64 1.26 19.26
C MET A 130 12.79 2.51 19.01
N SER A 131 13.32 3.46 18.25
CA SER A 131 12.61 4.64 17.77
C SER A 131 12.30 4.49 16.30
N VAL A 132 11.12 4.92 15.87
CA VAL A 132 10.70 4.82 14.47
C VAL A 132 10.29 6.18 13.93
N CYS A 133 10.59 6.42 12.65
CA CYS A 133 10.11 7.56 11.91
C CYS A 133 9.12 7.09 10.85
N ILE A 134 7.90 7.63 10.86
CA ILE A 134 6.84 7.25 9.94
C ILE A 134 6.32 8.47 9.15
N PRO A 135 5.86 8.28 7.90
CA PRO A 135 5.38 9.38 7.08
C PRO A 135 4.07 9.97 7.63
N HIS A 136 3.92 11.30 7.56
CA HIS A 136 2.70 12.01 7.87
C HIS A 136 2.25 12.86 6.66
N PRO A 137 0.98 12.89 6.29
CA PRO A 137 -0.18 12.17 6.86
C PRO A 137 -0.21 10.69 6.48
N ASP A 138 -1.24 9.97 6.87
CA ASP A 138 -1.47 8.54 6.53
C ASP A 138 -0.65 7.56 7.39
N CYS A 139 -0.42 7.93 8.64
CA CYS A 139 0.44 7.18 9.56
C CYS A 139 -0.30 6.20 10.48
N ASP A 140 -1.65 6.23 10.55
CA ASP A 140 -2.42 5.46 11.53
C ASP A 140 -2.09 3.96 11.45
N PHE A 141 -2.06 3.36 10.25
CA PHE A 141 -1.68 1.95 10.07
C PHE A 141 -0.29 1.63 10.64
N TYR A 142 0.69 2.49 10.40
CA TYR A 142 2.06 2.28 10.86
C TYR A 142 2.14 2.44 12.37
N SER A 143 1.54 3.50 12.93
CA SER A 143 1.50 3.76 14.38
C SER A 143 0.90 2.57 15.13
N GLU A 144 -0.30 2.14 14.77
CA GLU A 144 -1.00 1.02 15.40
C GLU A 144 -0.18 -0.29 15.32
N THR A 145 0.52 -0.51 14.19
CA THR A 145 1.31 -1.72 14.02
C THR A 145 2.57 -1.70 14.89
N PHE A 146 3.22 -0.54 15.06
CA PHE A 146 4.37 -0.38 15.96
C PHE A 146 3.96 -0.44 17.44
N GLU A 147 2.87 0.22 17.82
CA GLU A 147 2.32 0.17 19.19
C GLU A 147 1.99 -1.26 19.61
N ALA A 148 1.48 -2.08 18.69
CA ALA A 148 1.15 -3.48 18.95
C ALA A 148 2.37 -4.40 19.18
N VAL A 149 3.61 -3.88 19.08
CA VAL A 149 4.87 -4.54 19.48
C VAL A 149 5.64 -3.73 20.53
N ASP A 150 4.92 -2.91 21.30
CA ASP A 150 5.44 -2.09 22.40
C ASP A 150 6.46 -1.02 21.98
N VAL A 151 6.47 -0.62 20.70
CA VAL A 151 7.25 0.51 20.22
C VAL A 151 6.46 1.79 20.44
N THR A 152 6.89 2.58 21.43
CA THR A 152 6.21 3.82 21.84
C THR A 152 6.91 5.10 21.40
N SER A 153 8.16 4.99 20.92
CA SER A 153 8.95 6.14 20.45
C SER A 153 8.73 6.33 18.94
N ILE A 154 7.59 6.92 18.58
CA ILE A 154 7.19 7.15 17.19
C ILE A 154 7.36 8.63 16.87
N TYR A 155 8.11 8.91 15.80
CA TYR A 155 8.35 10.23 15.24
C TYR A 155 7.71 10.31 13.87
N HIS A 156 7.31 11.52 13.45
CA HIS A 156 6.67 11.74 12.16
C HIS A 156 7.55 12.63 11.28
N TYR A 157 7.61 12.34 9.99
CA TYR A 157 8.19 13.25 9.01
C TYR A 157 7.16 13.62 7.96
N GLN A 158 7.16 14.89 7.55
CA GLN A 158 6.19 15.41 6.59
C GLN A 158 6.52 14.90 5.18
N VAL A 159 5.53 14.30 4.52
CA VAL A 159 5.64 13.92 3.10
C VAL A 159 4.74 14.76 2.20
N TRP A 160 3.81 15.50 2.78
CA TRP A 160 2.82 16.27 2.05
C TRP A 160 2.62 17.65 2.65
N ASP A 161 2.81 18.70 1.85
CA ASP A 161 2.44 20.07 2.19
C ASP A 161 0.98 20.33 1.83
N SER A 162 0.11 20.29 2.83
CA SER A 162 -1.33 20.50 2.66
C SER A 162 -1.69 21.94 2.27
N LYS A 163 -0.80 22.92 2.50
CA LYS A 163 -1.05 24.35 2.17
C LYS A 163 -0.82 24.59 0.69
N ASN A 164 0.27 24.04 0.15
CA ASN A 164 0.67 24.23 -1.23
C ASN A 164 0.20 23.07 -2.13
N GLY A 165 -0.23 21.94 -1.54
CA GLY A 165 -0.75 20.78 -2.25
C GLY A 165 0.33 20.01 -3.03
N ASN A 166 1.56 19.97 -2.52
CA ASN A 166 2.70 19.30 -3.15
C ASN A 166 3.51 18.45 -2.16
N PRO A 167 4.43 17.60 -2.63
CA PRO A 167 5.35 16.88 -1.75
C PRO A 167 6.22 17.81 -0.91
N ALA A 168 6.28 17.57 0.39
CA ALA A 168 7.01 18.37 1.38
C ALA A 168 8.49 17.94 1.49
N ILE A 169 9.26 18.00 0.40
CA ILE A 169 10.62 17.43 0.35
C ILE A 169 11.57 18.11 1.33
N SER A 170 11.52 19.44 1.44
CA SER A 170 12.40 20.20 2.34
C SER A 170 12.08 19.91 3.80
N GLU A 171 10.81 19.87 4.15
CA GLU A 171 10.32 19.53 5.48
C GLU A 171 10.64 18.08 5.84
N MET A 172 10.43 17.16 4.91
CA MET A 172 10.79 15.76 5.08
C MET A 172 12.29 15.60 5.41
N LEU A 173 13.17 16.24 4.67
CA LEU A 173 14.61 16.17 4.91
C LEU A 173 14.98 16.76 6.27
N ALA A 174 14.41 17.91 6.65
CA ALA A 174 14.65 18.54 7.95
C ALA A 174 14.15 17.67 9.12
N ASP A 175 12.95 17.09 8.99
CA ASP A 175 12.40 16.18 10.00
C ASP A 175 13.27 14.93 10.17
N LEU A 176 13.75 14.36 9.07
CA LEU A 176 14.63 13.21 9.08
C LEU A 176 16.01 13.54 9.67
N GLU A 177 16.54 14.73 9.41
CA GLU A 177 17.80 15.20 9.98
C GLU A 177 17.71 15.43 11.49
N THR A 178 16.57 15.84 12.01
CA THR A 178 16.33 16.09 13.44
C THR A 178 15.88 14.86 14.21
N SER A 179 15.57 13.77 13.52
CA SER A 179 15.18 12.51 14.14
C SER A 179 16.27 11.96 15.06
N PRO A 180 15.92 11.26 16.15
CA PRO A 180 16.90 10.66 17.05
C PRO A 180 17.88 9.74 16.31
N ASP A 181 19.13 9.71 16.76
CA ASP A 181 20.11 8.72 16.31
C ASP A 181 19.57 7.32 16.58
N TYR A 182 19.75 6.38 15.63
CA TYR A 182 19.20 5.02 15.66
C TYR A 182 17.67 4.90 15.41
N SER A 183 17.01 5.93 14.92
CA SER A 183 15.66 5.77 14.38
C SER A 183 15.67 5.11 12.98
N ILE A 184 14.55 4.54 12.56
CA ILE A 184 14.49 3.79 11.28
C ILE A 184 14.62 4.69 10.03
N VAL A 185 15.29 5.84 10.01
CA VAL A 185 15.52 6.69 8.81
C VAL A 185 16.77 7.60 8.85
N LYS A 186 17.77 7.50 9.76
CA LYS A 186 18.97 8.34 9.79
C LYS A 186 20.27 7.54 9.56
N LYS A 187 21.44 8.16 9.46
CA LYS A 187 22.78 7.62 9.08
C LYS A 187 23.21 6.27 9.72
N ASN A 188 22.46 5.79 10.71
CA ASN A 188 22.54 4.46 11.30
C ASN A 188 21.15 3.79 11.32
N MET A 189 20.29 4.12 10.39
CA MET A 189 18.93 3.66 10.31
C MET A 189 18.79 2.37 9.52
N PHE A 190 17.74 1.61 9.84
CA PHE A 190 17.35 0.47 9.06
C PHE A 190 16.15 0.86 8.16
N PRO A 191 16.33 1.04 6.85
CA PRO A 191 15.24 1.39 5.95
C PRO A 191 14.21 0.25 5.87
N PHE A 192 12.93 0.60 6.02
CA PHE A 192 11.83 -0.32 5.82
C PHE A 192 10.85 0.26 4.79
N PHE A 193 10.93 -0.24 3.57
CA PHE A 193 10.07 0.17 2.46
C PHE A 193 8.71 -0.52 2.50
N HIS A 194 7.66 0.19 2.05
CA HIS A 194 6.35 -0.37 1.82
C HIS A 194 5.95 -0.19 0.36
N LEU A 195 6.12 -1.24 -0.45
CA LEU A 195 5.92 -1.24 -1.90
C LEU A 195 4.58 -1.93 -2.23
N LYS A 196 3.50 -1.13 -2.23
CA LYS A 196 2.12 -1.64 -2.41
C LYS A 196 1.68 -1.73 -3.87
N ASP A 197 2.06 -0.74 -4.68
CA ASP A 197 1.42 -0.46 -5.97
C ASP A 197 2.43 -0.39 -7.12
N GLN A 198 3.50 -1.20 -7.06
CA GLN A 198 4.57 -1.22 -8.06
C GLN A 198 4.00 -1.41 -9.48
N GLY A 199 4.33 -0.48 -10.38
CA GLY A 199 3.87 -0.42 -11.75
C GLY A 199 2.56 0.36 -11.96
N LEU A 200 1.86 0.79 -10.90
CA LEU A 200 0.63 1.57 -11.02
C LEU A 200 0.83 3.08 -10.81
N SER A 201 1.97 3.51 -10.28
CA SER A 201 2.26 4.94 -10.10
C SER A 201 2.76 5.59 -11.39
N SER A 202 3.82 5.06 -11.99
CA SER A 202 4.40 5.56 -13.24
C SER A 202 3.93 4.81 -14.48
N GLY A 203 3.41 3.58 -14.33
CA GLY A 203 3.17 2.65 -15.43
C GLY A 203 4.38 1.79 -15.77
N ASP A 204 5.47 1.92 -15.01
CA ASP A 204 6.72 1.19 -15.19
C ASP A 204 7.18 0.64 -13.84
N VAL A 205 7.33 -0.68 -13.77
CA VAL A 205 7.71 -1.39 -12.54
C VAL A 205 9.14 -1.04 -12.09
N ASP A 206 10.02 -0.70 -13.02
CA ASP A 206 11.41 -0.38 -12.73
C ASP A 206 11.55 1.05 -12.18
N ILE A 207 10.77 1.99 -12.73
CA ILE A 207 10.70 3.37 -12.23
C ILE A 207 10.13 3.38 -10.81
N ASP A 208 9.03 2.64 -10.56
CA ASP A 208 8.40 2.61 -9.25
C ASP A 208 9.29 1.94 -8.18
N ALA A 209 10.20 1.04 -8.57
CA ALA A 209 11.15 0.38 -7.67
C ALA A 209 12.46 1.17 -7.49
N TRP A 210 12.66 2.29 -8.21
CA TRP A 210 13.92 3.02 -8.19
C TRP A 210 14.40 3.42 -6.78
N PRO A 211 13.55 3.95 -5.87
CA PRO A 211 14.01 4.32 -4.54
C PRO A 211 14.59 3.14 -3.76
N LEU A 212 13.91 1.99 -3.81
CA LEU A 212 14.38 0.76 -3.16
C LEU A 212 15.73 0.32 -3.74
N ARG A 213 15.85 0.29 -5.09
CA ARG A 213 17.06 -0.12 -5.79
C ARG A 213 18.24 0.81 -5.52
N HIS A 214 17.97 2.12 -5.36
CA HIS A 214 19.00 3.09 -5.01
C HIS A 214 19.61 2.76 -3.64
N PHE A 215 18.79 2.51 -2.61
CA PHE A 215 19.30 2.12 -1.29
C PHE A 215 20.08 0.81 -1.31
N VAL A 216 19.64 -0.17 -2.12
CA VAL A 216 20.38 -1.43 -2.28
C VAL A 216 21.72 -1.21 -2.99
N ALA A 217 21.79 -0.30 -3.98
CA ALA A 217 23.03 0.05 -4.67
C ALA A 217 24.03 0.77 -3.77
N GLU A 218 23.54 1.54 -2.76
CA GLU A 218 24.34 2.18 -1.71
C GLU A 218 24.70 1.23 -0.54
N ASP A 219 24.55 -0.09 -0.74
CA ASP A 219 24.88 -1.17 0.21
C ASP A 219 24.14 -1.10 1.57
N PHE A 220 22.92 -0.53 1.59
CA PHE A 220 22.07 -0.59 2.78
C PHE A 220 21.52 -2.00 3.02
N GLU A 221 21.52 -2.41 4.28
CA GLU A 221 20.64 -3.48 4.75
C GLU A 221 19.23 -2.90 4.91
N LEU A 222 18.22 -3.62 4.45
CA LEU A 222 16.86 -3.10 4.47
C LEU A 222 15.80 -4.22 4.40
N PHE A 223 14.58 -3.84 4.77
CA PHE A 223 13.38 -4.63 4.51
C PHE A 223 12.46 -3.90 3.52
N CYS A 224 11.70 -4.70 2.77
CA CYS A 224 10.63 -4.17 1.93
C CYS A 224 9.38 -5.04 2.03
N ALA A 225 8.29 -4.47 2.54
CA ALA A 225 6.98 -5.10 2.52
C ALA A 225 6.33 -4.90 1.14
N GLN A 226 6.23 -5.96 0.36
CA GLN A 226 5.59 -5.95 -0.96
C GLN A 226 4.15 -6.43 -0.88
N SER A 227 3.29 -5.83 -1.71
CA SER A 227 1.93 -6.31 -1.96
C SER A 227 1.70 -6.57 -3.44
N PHE A 228 0.98 -7.63 -3.74
CA PHE A 228 0.54 -7.98 -5.09
C PHE A 228 -0.98 -7.82 -5.27
N SER A 229 -1.64 -7.17 -4.30
CA SER A 229 -3.09 -6.96 -4.34
C SER A 229 -3.50 -6.02 -5.48
N ALA A 230 -2.88 -4.86 -5.61
CA ALA A 230 -3.27 -3.87 -6.60
C ALA A 230 -2.71 -4.19 -7.99
N SER A 231 -1.40 -4.45 -8.11
CA SER A 231 -0.73 -4.69 -9.40
C SER A 231 -1.15 -6.01 -10.08
N PHE A 232 -1.67 -6.97 -9.31
CA PHE A 232 -2.23 -8.22 -9.83
C PHE A 232 -3.78 -8.30 -9.70
N GLY A 233 -4.42 -7.33 -9.03
CA GLY A 233 -5.86 -7.39 -8.78
C GLY A 233 -6.27 -8.54 -7.84
N LEU A 234 -5.37 -9.01 -6.98
CA LEU A 234 -5.53 -10.16 -6.08
C LEU A 234 -5.84 -9.74 -4.63
N TYR A 235 -6.74 -8.77 -4.46
CA TYR A 235 -7.06 -8.22 -3.14
C TYR A 235 -7.57 -9.27 -2.14
N GLY A 236 -8.42 -10.20 -2.60
CA GLY A 236 -8.98 -11.26 -1.76
C GLY A 236 -7.97 -12.39 -1.44
N GLU A 237 -6.86 -12.46 -2.14
CA GLU A 237 -5.82 -13.50 -1.94
C GLU A 237 -4.74 -13.08 -0.93
N SER A 238 -4.66 -11.79 -0.61
CA SER A 238 -3.71 -11.22 0.34
C SER A 238 -2.26 -11.70 0.12
N VAL A 239 -1.78 -11.65 -1.12
CA VAL A 239 -0.42 -12.08 -1.48
C VAL A 239 0.58 -10.97 -1.23
N GLY A 240 1.62 -11.24 -0.45
CA GLY A 240 2.70 -10.32 -0.17
C GLY A 240 4.04 -11.04 0.05
N CYS A 241 5.09 -10.25 0.16
CA CYS A 241 6.42 -10.72 0.48
C CYS A 241 7.12 -9.72 1.40
N LEU A 242 7.79 -10.20 2.43
CA LEU A 242 8.80 -9.44 3.13
C LEU A 242 10.15 -9.72 2.46
N LEU A 243 10.59 -8.78 1.63
CA LEU A 243 11.92 -8.80 1.02
C LEU A 243 12.95 -8.35 2.04
N VAL A 244 14.08 -9.04 2.06
CA VAL A 244 15.19 -8.84 2.99
C VAL A 244 16.48 -8.68 2.18
N VAL A 245 17.23 -7.62 2.44
CA VAL A 245 18.56 -7.37 1.85
C VAL A 245 19.55 -7.22 2.99
N MET A 246 20.58 -8.09 3.01
CA MET A 246 21.61 -8.13 4.03
C MET A 246 22.99 -7.90 3.42
N ARG A 247 24.01 -7.65 4.28
CA ARG A 247 25.40 -7.49 3.83
C ARG A 247 26.07 -8.79 3.45
N SER A 248 25.55 -9.95 3.92
CA SER A 248 26.10 -11.26 3.62
C SER A 248 25.02 -12.33 3.49
N ASN A 249 25.33 -13.38 2.76
CA ASN A 249 24.45 -14.56 2.64
C ASN A 249 24.21 -15.23 4.00
N GLY A 250 25.24 -15.33 4.87
CA GLY A 250 25.08 -15.90 6.21
C GLY A 250 24.06 -15.13 7.07
N ALA A 251 24.12 -13.78 7.03
CA ALA A 251 23.13 -12.93 7.72
C ALA A 251 21.72 -13.15 7.13
N LEU A 252 21.59 -13.21 5.82
CA LEU A 252 20.31 -13.45 5.15
C LEU A 252 19.66 -14.76 5.60
N ILE A 253 20.45 -15.86 5.63
CA ILE A 253 19.96 -17.18 6.07
C ILE A 253 19.45 -17.10 7.52
N SER A 254 20.23 -16.50 8.42
CA SER A 254 19.84 -16.38 9.83
C SER A 254 18.57 -15.52 10.01
N VAL A 255 18.51 -14.38 9.35
CA VAL A 255 17.33 -13.48 9.40
C VAL A 255 16.08 -14.18 8.89
N ARG A 256 16.16 -14.82 7.71
CA ARG A 256 15.02 -15.55 7.15
C ARG A 256 14.56 -16.70 8.05
N SER A 257 15.47 -17.46 8.61
CA SER A 257 15.13 -18.55 9.54
C SER A 257 14.31 -18.05 10.74
N GLN A 258 14.70 -16.93 11.35
CA GLN A 258 13.94 -16.35 12.47
C GLN A 258 12.58 -15.81 12.02
N MET A 259 12.51 -15.18 10.84
CA MET A 259 11.24 -14.73 10.26
C MET A 259 10.30 -15.89 9.93
N GLU A 260 10.81 -17.01 9.46
CA GLU A 260 10.02 -18.23 9.24
C GLU A 260 9.43 -18.76 10.56
N CYS A 261 10.14 -18.68 11.68
CA CYS A 261 9.59 -18.97 13.00
C CYS A 261 8.43 -18.03 13.38
N LEU A 262 8.56 -16.74 13.07
CA LEU A 262 7.46 -15.78 13.30
C LEU A 262 6.24 -16.09 12.43
N VAL A 263 6.45 -16.42 11.16
CA VAL A 263 5.37 -16.84 10.23
C VAL A 263 4.68 -18.10 10.72
N LEU A 264 5.46 -19.11 11.11
CA LEU A 264 4.93 -20.38 11.63
C LEU A 264 4.01 -20.15 12.84
N GLY A 265 4.40 -19.26 13.76
CA GLY A 265 3.59 -18.92 14.94
C GLY A 265 2.34 -18.09 14.64
N LYS A 266 2.24 -17.44 13.47
CA LYS A 266 1.12 -16.56 13.11
C LYS A 266 0.05 -17.24 12.25
N TRP A 267 0.45 -17.87 11.17
CA TRP A 267 -0.45 -18.51 10.20
C TRP A 267 0.07 -19.82 9.62
N SER A 268 1.10 -20.40 10.20
CA SER A 268 1.72 -21.66 9.80
C SER A 268 2.34 -21.60 8.41
N THR A 269 1.54 -21.60 7.36
CA THR A 269 1.96 -21.55 5.95
C THR A 269 1.17 -20.50 5.20
N PRO A 270 1.77 -19.82 4.22
CA PRO A 270 1.07 -18.79 3.43
C PRO A 270 0.10 -19.42 2.42
N ALA A 271 -0.90 -18.61 1.98
CA ALA A 271 -1.86 -19.03 0.98
C ALA A 271 -1.20 -19.34 -0.38
N ALA A 272 -1.56 -20.46 -0.98
CA ALA A 272 -0.89 -20.98 -2.16
C ALA A 272 -1.36 -20.37 -3.49
N THR A 273 -2.69 -20.21 -3.68
CA THR A 273 -3.26 -19.96 -5.00
C THR A 273 -2.78 -18.63 -5.61
N GLY A 274 -2.95 -17.53 -4.87
CA GLY A 274 -2.51 -16.22 -5.35
C GLY A 274 -0.99 -16.14 -5.56
N ALA A 275 -0.20 -16.77 -4.71
CA ALA A 275 1.26 -16.82 -4.86
C ALA A 275 1.68 -17.61 -6.12
N ARG A 276 1.03 -18.72 -6.43
CA ARG A 276 1.25 -19.47 -7.68
C ARG A 276 0.93 -18.64 -8.90
N VAL A 277 -0.16 -17.84 -8.86
CA VAL A 277 -0.51 -16.92 -9.95
C VAL A 277 0.59 -15.90 -10.15
N VAL A 278 1.03 -15.23 -9.09
CA VAL A 278 2.12 -14.24 -9.15
C VAL A 278 3.40 -14.88 -9.70
N ALA A 279 3.81 -16.03 -9.13
CA ALA A 279 5.00 -16.77 -9.58
C ALA A 279 4.92 -17.13 -11.07
N THR A 280 3.79 -17.64 -11.53
CA THR A 280 3.62 -18.04 -12.94
C THR A 280 3.73 -16.84 -13.89
N VAL A 281 3.08 -15.72 -13.54
CA VAL A 281 3.15 -14.50 -14.35
C VAL A 281 4.57 -13.94 -14.38
N LEU A 282 5.24 -13.85 -13.25
CA LEU A 282 6.58 -13.24 -13.16
C LEU A 282 7.68 -14.08 -13.81
N ASN A 283 7.58 -15.42 -13.71
CA ASN A 283 8.60 -16.32 -14.26
C ASN A 283 8.35 -16.75 -15.74
N ASN A 284 7.24 -16.33 -16.33
CA ASN A 284 6.97 -16.54 -17.75
C ASN A 284 7.18 -15.23 -18.52
N PRO A 285 8.19 -15.11 -19.39
CA PRO A 285 8.51 -13.86 -20.06
C PRO A 285 7.35 -13.25 -20.84
N THR A 286 6.55 -14.06 -21.52
CA THR A 286 5.40 -13.59 -22.31
C THR A 286 4.30 -13.02 -21.41
N LEU A 287 3.96 -13.73 -20.33
CA LEU A 287 2.93 -13.28 -19.38
C LEU A 287 3.41 -12.06 -18.59
N HIS A 288 4.70 -11.99 -18.27
CA HIS A 288 5.31 -10.84 -17.59
C HIS A 288 5.22 -9.57 -18.44
N GLU A 289 5.59 -9.63 -19.73
CA GLU A 289 5.44 -8.48 -20.62
C GLU A 289 3.97 -8.09 -20.83
N GLU A 290 3.06 -9.05 -21.02
CA GLU A 290 1.62 -8.76 -21.12
C GLU A 290 1.10 -8.10 -19.84
N TRP A 291 1.56 -8.53 -18.66
CA TRP A 291 1.21 -7.93 -17.38
C TRP A 291 1.74 -6.50 -17.24
N LYS A 292 3.00 -6.22 -17.61
CA LYS A 292 3.55 -4.86 -17.62
C LYS A 292 2.78 -3.92 -18.52
N GLU A 293 2.39 -4.36 -19.73
CA GLU A 293 1.55 -3.54 -20.60
C GLU A 293 0.17 -3.27 -20.02
N ASN A 294 -0.43 -4.23 -19.28
CA ASN A 294 -1.68 -4.00 -18.56
C ASN A 294 -1.53 -2.95 -17.46
N LEU A 295 -0.42 -2.96 -16.69
CA LEU A 295 -0.13 -1.94 -15.68
C LEU A 295 0.05 -0.55 -16.32
N LYS A 296 0.79 -0.47 -17.41
CA LYS A 296 1.00 0.77 -18.15
C LYS A 296 -0.31 1.38 -18.64
N MET A 297 -1.20 0.57 -19.19
CA MET A 297 -2.54 1.01 -19.58
C MET A 297 -3.37 1.48 -18.37
N ALA A 298 -3.29 0.77 -17.25
CA ALA A 298 -3.96 1.12 -16.01
C ALA A 298 -3.46 2.47 -15.46
N ALA A 299 -2.15 2.68 -15.35
CA ALA A 299 -1.56 3.93 -14.91
C ALA A 299 -1.92 5.09 -15.85
N LYS A 300 -1.86 4.89 -17.17
CA LYS A 300 -2.29 5.89 -18.16
C LYS A 300 -3.74 6.30 -17.96
N ARG A 301 -4.62 5.32 -17.67
CA ARG A 301 -6.04 5.61 -17.38
C ARG A 301 -6.18 6.49 -16.14
N LEU A 302 -5.43 6.22 -15.05
CA LEU A 302 -5.45 7.05 -13.84
C LEU A 302 -5.02 8.50 -14.15
N MET A 303 -3.97 8.69 -14.96
CA MET A 303 -3.54 10.03 -15.38
C MET A 303 -4.63 10.76 -16.17
N VAL A 304 -5.28 10.10 -17.12
CA VAL A 304 -6.37 10.69 -17.91
C VAL A 304 -7.56 11.09 -17.02
N ILE A 305 -7.90 10.29 -16.01
CA ILE A 305 -8.96 10.63 -15.06
C ILE A 305 -8.57 11.87 -14.24
N ARG A 306 -7.30 11.95 -13.77
CA ARG A 306 -6.77 13.13 -13.06
C ARG A 306 -6.87 14.40 -13.89
N GLU A 307 -6.43 14.35 -15.14
CA GLU A 307 -6.52 15.47 -16.07
C GLU A 307 -7.98 15.92 -16.30
N LYS A 308 -8.89 14.97 -16.52
CA LYS A 308 -10.31 15.28 -16.67
C LYS A 308 -10.90 15.89 -15.41
N MET A 309 -10.55 15.41 -14.23
CA MET A 309 -11.04 15.96 -12.96
C MET A 309 -10.52 17.39 -12.76
N ARG A 310 -9.22 17.62 -12.95
CA ARG A 310 -8.62 18.97 -12.88
C ARG A 310 -9.28 19.93 -13.85
N GLU A 311 -9.47 19.54 -15.11
CA GLU A 311 -10.06 20.38 -16.13
C GLU A 311 -11.53 20.73 -15.79
N LYS A 312 -12.32 19.78 -15.29
CA LYS A 312 -13.70 20.08 -14.86
C LYS A 312 -13.74 21.05 -13.70
N LEU A 313 -12.88 20.90 -12.69
CA LEU A 313 -12.79 21.83 -11.58
C LEU A 313 -12.31 23.22 -12.02
N ARG A 314 -11.39 23.31 -12.99
CA ARG A 314 -10.94 24.56 -13.61
C ARG A 314 -12.09 25.31 -14.31
N LEU A 315 -12.90 24.59 -15.08
CA LEU A 315 -14.05 25.14 -15.81
C LEU A 315 -15.17 25.63 -14.89
N LEU A 316 -15.22 25.18 -13.64
CA LEU A 316 -16.16 25.65 -12.62
C LEU A 316 -15.68 26.92 -11.89
N GLU A 317 -14.60 27.55 -12.40
CA GLU A 317 -14.05 28.82 -11.91
C GLU A 317 -13.78 28.85 -10.40
N THR A 318 -13.38 27.70 -9.84
CA THR A 318 -12.97 27.62 -8.44
C THR A 318 -11.73 28.48 -8.20
N LEU A 319 -11.69 29.21 -7.09
CA LEU A 319 -10.58 30.10 -6.73
C LEU A 319 -9.27 29.38 -6.44
N ARG A 320 -9.29 28.05 -6.48
CA ARG A 320 -8.19 27.18 -6.09
C ARG A 320 -7.52 26.60 -7.34
N SER A 321 -6.20 26.59 -7.35
CA SER A 321 -5.46 25.76 -8.30
C SER A 321 -5.66 24.28 -7.95
N TRP A 322 -5.95 23.46 -8.94
CA TRP A 322 -6.11 22.01 -8.79
C TRP A 322 -4.96 21.25 -9.44
N ASN A 323 -3.82 21.93 -9.65
CA ASN A 323 -2.64 21.31 -10.27
C ASN A 323 -2.14 20.10 -9.49
N GLN A 324 -2.25 20.13 -8.16
CA GLN A 324 -1.88 19.01 -7.30
C GLN A 324 -2.55 17.69 -7.68
N ILE A 325 -3.74 17.71 -8.30
CA ILE A 325 -4.40 16.49 -8.76
C ILE A 325 -3.56 15.76 -9.82
N THR A 326 -2.92 16.50 -10.72
CA THR A 326 -2.10 15.95 -11.82
C THR A 326 -0.64 15.81 -11.47
N GLU A 327 -0.18 16.43 -10.39
CA GLU A 327 1.17 16.28 -9.85
C GLU A 327 1.32 15.02 -8.98
N GLN A 328 0.22 14.48 -8.47
CA GLN A 328 0.17 13.20 -7.77
C GLN A 328 0.08 12.04 -8.76
N SER A 329 0.58 10.87 -8.36
CA SER A 329 0.52 9.63 -9.13
C SER A 329 -0.12 8.48 -8.33
N GLY A 330 -0.31 7.32 -8.95
CA GLY A 330 -0.87 6.14 -8.30
C GLY A 330 -2.39 6.15 -8.16
N LEU A 331 -2.89 5.30 -7.29
CA LEU A 331 -4.31 5.02 -7.15
C LEU A 331 -5.08 6.11 -6.39
N PHE A 332 -4.42 6.76 -5.44
CA PHE A 332 -5.06 7.74 -4.55
C PHE A 332 -4.65 9.18 -4.87
N THR A 333 -5.51 10.11 -4.48
CA THR A 333 -5.27 11.55 -4.63
C THR A 333 -5.82 12.31 -3.42
N TYR A 334 -5.02 13.22 -2.88
CA TYR A 334 -5.47 14.19 -1.89
C TYR A 334 -6.09 15.39 -2.59
N LEU A 335 -7.35 15.69 -2.25
CA LEU A 335 -8.06 16.85 -2.77
C LEU A 335 -7.81 18.12 -1.96
N GLY A 336 -7.24 17.99 -0.76
CA GLY A 336 -7.04 19.09 0.17
C GLY A 336 -8.35 19.66 0.73
N LEU A 337 -9.38 18.81 0.87
CA LEU A 337 -10.63 19.17 1.51
C LEU A 337 -10.47 19.13 3.04
N THR A 338 -11.16 20.07 3.73
CA THR A 338 -11.26 20.05 5.19
C THR A 338 -12.22 18.97 5.66
N LYS A 339 -12.15 18.58 6.94
CA LYS A 339 -13.08 17.62 7.54
C LYS A 339 -14.53 18.07 7.42
N ASP A 340 -14.80 19.38 7.60
CA ASP A 340 -16.14 19.94 7.49
C ASP A 340 -16.67 19.86 6.05
N GLN A 341 -15.80 20.09 5.06
CA GLN A 341 -16.13 19.91 3.64
C GLN A 341 -16.44 18.45 3.30
N VAL A 342 -15.67 17.50 3.83
CA VAL A 342 -15.92 16.05 3.67
C VAL A 342 -17.27 15.66 4.30
N ASP A 343 -17.55 16.14 5.51
CA ASP A 343 -18.82 15.88 6.19
C ASP A 343 -20.01 16.52 5.44
N PHE A 344 -19.83 17.69 4.84
CA PHE A 344 -20.85 18.33 4.01
C PHE A 344 -21.18 17.49 2.77
N LEU A 345 -20.13 17.00 2.05
CA LEU A 345 -20.30 16.13 0.87
C LEU A 345 -21.08 14.86 1.24
N ALA A 346 -20.78 14.24 2.36
CA ALA A 346 -21.49 13.06 2.84
C ALA A 346 -22.97 13.35 3.15
N LYS A 347 -23.25 14.43 3.91
CA LYS A 347 -24.59 14.74 4.41
C LYS A 347 -25.53 15.32 3.35
N ARG A 348 -25.01 16.09 2.39
CA ARG A 348 -25.81 16.83 1.41
C ARG A 348 -25.80 16.23 0.01
N ASN A 349 -24.67 15.63 -0.37
CA ASN A 349 -24.47 15.13 -1.73
C ASN A 349 -24.37 13.61 -1.78
N HIS A 350 -24.44 12.91 -0.64
CA HIS A 350 -24.31 11.45 -0.55
C HIS A 350 -22.99 10.95 -1.15
N ILE A 351 -21.91 11.79 -1.06
CA ILE A 351 -20.56 11.47 -1.52
C ILE A 351 -19.69 11.22 -0.29
N TYR A 352 -19.23 9.96 -0.15
CA TYR A 352 -18.48 9.49 0.99
C TYR A 352 -17.02 9.29 0.61
N LEU A 353 -16.10 9.82 1.43
CA LEU A 353 -14.66 9.69 1.28
C LEU A 353 -13.99 9.75 2.66
N PRO A 354 -12.75 9.25 2.81
CA PRO A 354 -12.00 9.35 4.06
C PRO A 354 -11.90 10.79 4.57
N LYS A 355 -11.90 10.97 5.88
CA LYS A 355 -11.80 12.31 6.52
C LYS A 355 -10.48 13.04 6.22
N SER A 356 -9.48 12.32 5.71
CA SER A 356 -8.23 12.89 5.18
C SER A 356 -8.42 13.70 3.90
N GLY A 357 -9.58 13.58 3.23
CA GLY A 357 -9.82 14.16 1.90
C GLY A 357 -9.15 13.40 0.77
N GLN A 358 -8.62 12.20 1.04
CA GLN A 358 -8.06 11.31 0.03
C GLN A 358 -9.16 10.56 -0.71
N ILE A 359 -9.05 10.47 -2.02
CA ILE A 359 -9.96 9.68 -2.86
C ILE A 359 -9.20 8.65 -3.68
N ASN A 360 -9.87 7.54 -3.98
CA ASN A 360 -9.42 6.61 -5.00
C ASN A 360 -9.81 7.16 -6.37
N ILE A 361 -8.82 7.58 -7.16
CA ILE A 361 -9.05 8.22 -8.45
C ILE A 361 -9.73 7.29 -9.46
N SER A 362 -9.56 5.97 -9.32
CA SER A 362 -10.23 4.99 -10.18
C SER A 362 -11.74 4.85 -9.92
N SER A 363 -12.25 5.41 -8.81
CA SER A 363 -13.69 5.50 -8.52
C SER A 363 -14.40 6.52 -9.42
N LEU A 364 -13.64 7.40 -10.06
CA LEU A 364 -14.17 8.37 -11.01
C LEU A 364 -14.27 7.73 -12.40
N ASN A 365 -15.42 7.99 -13.04
CA ASN A 365 -15.70 7.52 -14.40
C ASN A 365 -16.53 8.58 -15.18
N VAL A 366 -16.83 8.32 -16.42
CA VAL A 366 -17.56 9.27 -17.29
C VAL A 366 -18.95 9.62 -16.77
N ASN A 367 -19.57 8.76 -15.98
CA ASN A 367 -20.95 8.96 -15.48
C ASN A 367 -20.98 9.81 -14.21
N ASN A 368 -19.95 9.77 -13.36
CA ASN A 368 -19.96 10.43 -12.05
C ASN A 368 -19.02 11.64 -11.93
N ILE A 369 -17.96 11.71 -12.74
CA ILE A 369 -16.91 12.73 -12.61
C ILE A 369 -17.41 14.17 -12.69
N HIS A 370 -18.46 14.44 -13.50
CA HIS A 370 -19.02 15.79 -13.62
C HIS A 370 -19.76 16.19 -12.35
N TYR A 371 -20.63 15.31 -11.85
CA TYR A 371 -21.36 15.54 -10.61
C TYR A 371 -20.43 15.73 -9.41
N ILE A 372 -19.44 14.86 -9.29
CA ILE A 372 -18.44 14.94 -8.19
C ILE A 372 -17.66 16.26 -8.28
N ALA A 373 -17.20 16.68 -9.46
CA ALA A 373 -16.50 17.95 -9.64
C ALA A 373 -17.37 19.15 -9.25
N GLN A 374 -18.66 19.14 -9.62
CA GLN A 374 -19.60 20.18 -9.23
C GLN A 374 -19.75 20.25 -7.70
N CYS A 375 -20.01 19.14 -7.03
CA CYS A 375 -20.15 19.09 -5.58
C CYS A 375 -18.90 19.57 -4.84
N ILE A 376 -17.69 19.19 -5.34
CA ILE A 376 -16.42 19.67 -4.77
C ILE A 376 -16.26 21.19 -4.98
N SER A 377 -16.62 21.70 -6.16
CA SER A 377 -16.63 23.15 -6.42
C SER A 377 -17.55 23.87 -5.45
N ASP A 378 -18.79 23.42 -5.32
CA ASP A 378 -19.80 24.06 -4.47
C ASP A 378 -19.35 24.12 -3.00
N VAL A 379 -18.77 23.04 -2.47
CA VAL A 379 -18.31 23.01 -1.07
C VAL A 379 -17.08 23.88 -0.84
N THR A 380 -16.20 24.02 -1.83
CA THR A 380 -15.00 24.86 -1.71
C THR A 380 -15.29 26.35 -1.88
N LEU A 381 -16.37 26.72 -2.56
CA LEU A 381 -16.83 28.10 -2.71
C LEU A 381 -17.63 28.57 -1.49
N ASN A 382 -18.31 27.69 -0.77
CA ASN A 382 -19.14 28.03 0.39
C ASN A 382 -18.34 28.29 1.68
N ASP A 383 -17.06 27.99 1.73
CA ASP A 383 -16.19 28.27 2.90
C ASP A 383 -15.93 29.77 3.17
N LYS A 384 -16.51 30.66 2.35
CA LYS A 384 -16.39 32.13 2.48
C LYS A 384 -17.67 32.83 2.89
N ARG A 385 -18.70 32.07 3.26
CA ARG A 385 -19.92 32.61 3.84
C ARG A 385 -20.07 32.13 5.30
#